data_0f47082d7dfe788b456ee6a874dc480f
#
_entry.id   0f47082d7dfe788b456ee6a874dc480f
#
_cell.length_a   1.000
_cell.length_b   1.000
_cell.length_c   1.000
_cell.angle_alpha   90.00
_cell.angle_beta   90.00
_cell.angle_gamma   90.00
#
_symmetry.space_group_name_H-M   'P 1'
#
loop_
_entity.id
_entity.type
_entity.pdbx_description
1 polymer ?
#
loop_
_entity_poly.entity_id
_entity_poly.type
_entity_poly.pdbx_seq_one_letter_code
_entity_poly.pdbx_strand_id
1 'polypeptide(L)'
;AREVYDKIVIKKGKLNTALITGEEQIIPPRARYFICTVEAMPTDKLVDFIAVDEIQLCNDYERGHIFTEKLLYARGNIESLFLGSDTVEPIIKKLFPHSKIIKKKRRSELSYIGKKSFFSVLGPSRRGGRMYSPMSSRPTESK
;
A
#
# COMPACT_ATOMS: atom_id res chain seq x y z
N ALA A 1 5.14 -5.31 2.91
CA ALA A 1 5.54 -5.40 4.32
C ALA A 1 6.91 -6.09 4.46
N ARG A 2 7.16 -7.27 3.87
CA ARG A 2 8.37 -8.08 4.07
C ARG A 2 9.66 -7.32 3.76
N GLU A 3 9.77 -6.67 2.62
CA GLU A 3 10.97 -5.90 2.24
C GLU A 3 11.31 -4.79 3.25
N VAL A 4 10.28 -4.12 3.76
CA VAL A 4 10.46 -3.06 4.79
C VAL A 4 10.91 -3.69 6.10
N TYR A 5 10.33 -4.83 6.49
CA TYR A 5 10.74 -5.58 7.67
C TYR A 5 12.23 -5.94 7.61
N ASP A 6 12.71 -6.52 6.52
CA ASP A 6 14.10 -6.94 6.37
C ASP A 6 15.06 -5.73 6.49
N LYS A 7 14.70 -4.59 5.89
CA LYS A 7 15.48 -3.34 6.02
C LYS A 7 15.52 -2.80 7.46
N ILE A 8 14.41 -2.90 8.19
CA ILE A 8 14.36 -2.46 9.59
C ILE A 8 15.09 -3.43 10.50
N VAL A 9 15.01 -4.73 10.26
CA VAL A 9 15.78 -5.75 11.02
C VAL A 9 17.29 -5.50 10.93
N ILE A 10 17.80 -5.15 9.75
CA ILE A 10 19.21 -4.81 9.56
C ILE A 10 19.61 -3.60 10.44
N LYS A 11 18.73 -2.60 10.56
CA LYS A 11 19.03 -1.34 11.28
C LYS A 11 18.75 -1.40 12.78
N LYS A 12 17.74 -2.14 13.21
CA LYS A 12 17.19 -2.10 14.58
C LYS A 12 17.27 -3.44 15.31
N GLY A 13 17.62 -4.50 14.60
CA GLY A 13 17.73 -5.86 15.11
C GLY A 13 16.41 -6.64 15.12
N LYS A 14 16.53 -7.95 14.95
CA LYS A 14 15.39 -8.87 14.83
C LYS A 14 14.51 -8.90 16.09
N LEU A 15 15.11 -8.80 17.28
CA LEU A 15 14.39 -8.84 18.56
C LEU A 15 13.53 -7.58 18.82
N ASN A 16 13.80 -6.50 18.12
CA ASN A 16 13.09 -5.23 18.27
C ASN A 16 12.02 -5.02 17.18
N THR A 17 11.95 -5.90 16.19
CA THR A 17 11.14 -5.71 14.98
C THR A 17 10.12 -6.82 14.83
N ALA A 18 8.86 -6.47 14.72
CA ALA A 18 7.76 -7.37 14.45
C ALA A 18 7.31 -7.28 12.99
N LEU A 19 6.87 -8.40 12.44
CA LEU A 19 6.16 -8.50 11.16
C LEU A 19 4.78 -9.06 11.43
N ILE A 20 3.74 -8.38 10.93
CA ILE A 20 2.34 -8.81 11.09
C ILE A 20 1.65 -8.70 9.74
N THR A 21 1.37 -9.83 9.14
CA THR A 21 0.63 -9.95 7.88
C THR A 21 -0.45 -11.01 8.03
N GLY A 22 -1.34 -11.12 7.05
CA GLY A 22 -2.34 -12.20 7.04
C GLY A 22 -1.74 -13.61 6.93
N GLU A 23 -0.51 -13.72 6.41
CA GLU A 23 0.14 -15.01 6.15
C GLU A 23 1.25 -15.33 7.18
N GLU A 24 1.87 -14.30 7.77
CA GLU A 24 3.04 -14.46 8.62
C GLU A 24 3.00 -13.51 9.82
N GLN A 25 3.29 -14.02 10.99
CA GLN A 25 3.41 -13.24 12.21
C GLN A 25 4.72 -13.56 12.94
N ILE A 26 5.56 -12.55 13.10
CA ILE A 26 6.78 -12.59 13.89
C ILE A 26 6.68 -11.47 14.91
N ILE A 27 6.41 -11.79 16.16
CA ILE A 27 6.18 -10.80 17.23
C ILE A 27 7.11 -11.09 18.40
N PRO A 28 8.36 -10.59 18.39
CA PRO A 28 9.24 -10.70 19.53
C PRO A 28 8.66 -9.97 20.76
N PRO A 29 8.87 -10.48 22.00
CA PRO A 29 8.31 -9.87 23.20
C PRO A 29 8.75 -8.42 23.45
N ARG A 30 9.91 -8.03 22.91
CA ARG A 30 10.49 -6.68 23.05
C ARG A 30 10.34 -5.84 21.79
N ALA A 31 9.46 -6.22 20.87
CA ALA A 31 9.27 -5.49 19.62
C ALA A 31 8.83 -4.04 19.89
N ARG A 32 9.55 -3.11 19.26
CA ARG A 32 9.25 -1.67 19.26
C ARG A 32 8.84 -1.16 17.88
N TYR A 33 9.24 -1.87 16.83
CA TYR A 33 8.94 -1.57 15.44
C TYR A 33 8.00 -2.60 14.89
N PHE A 34 6.83 -2.19 14.43
CA PHE A 34 5.80 -3.05 13.91
C PHE A 34 5.63 -2.78 12.42
N ILE A 35 5.92 -3.74 11.60
CA ILE A 35 5.72 -3.70 10.15
C ILE A 35 4.54 -4.60 9.83
N CYS A 36 3.48 -4.01 9.28
CA CYS A 36 2.22 -4.70 9.06
C CYS A 36 1.73 -4.49 7.62
N THR A 37 0.89 -5.38 7.14
CA THR A 37 -0.07 -5.01 6.08
C THR A 37 -1.18 -4.16 6.71
N VAL A 38 -1.87 -3.36 5.91
CA VAL A 38 -2.88 -2.44 6.43
C VAL A 38 -4.03 -3.19 7.11
N GLU A 39 -4.39 -4.35 6.58
CA GLU A 39 -5.42 -5.24 7.11
C GLU A 39 -5.06 -5.83 8.48
N ALA A 40 -3.77 -6.17 8.65
CA ALA A 40 -3.27 -6.80 9.88
C ALA A 40 -2.73 -5.80 10.91
N MET A 41 -2.86 -4.51 10.64
CA MET A 41 -2.34 -3.44 11.50
C MET A 41 -3.14 -3.38 12.81
N PRO A 42 -2.50 -3.58 13.98
CA PRO A 42 -3.16 -3.46 15.27
C PRO A 42 -3.67 -2.03 15.50
N THR A 43 -4.90 -1.89 15.94
CA THR A 43 -5.54 -0.60 16.25
C THR A 43 -5.51 -0.26 17.74
N ASP A 44 -5.22 -1.24 18.57
CA ASP A 44 -5.17 -1.17 20.03
C ASP A 44 -3.80 -0.74 20.59
N LYS A 45 -2.77 -0.69 19.77
CA LYS A 45 -1.42 -0.31 20.18
C LYS A 45 -1.20 1.19 20.09
N LEU A 46 -0.87 1.80 21.22
CA LEU A 46 -0.38 3.17 21.25
C LEU A 46 1.08 3.20 20.78
N VAL A 47 1.36 3.96 19.74
CA VAL A 47 2.69 4.15 19.16
C VAL A 47 2.98 5.63 18.99
N ASP A 48 4.24 6.02 19.09
CA ASP A 48 4.65 7.41 18.92
C ASP A 48 4.60 7.85 17.44
N PHE A 49 4.96 6.95 16.56
CA PHE A 49 5.00 7.19 15.12
C PHE A 49 4.19 6.12 14.37
N ILE A 50 3.40 6.57 13.42
CA ILE A 50 2.69 5.69 12.50
C ILE A 50 2.92 6.14 11.05
N ALA A 51 3.10 5.19 10.14
CA ALA A 51 3.14 5.44 8.71
C ALA A 51 2.21 4.48 7.97
N VAL A 52 1.32 5.02 7.15
CA VAL A 52 0.43 4.24 6.28
C VAL A 52 0.76 4.59 4.83
N ASP A 53 1.15 3.58 4.06
CA ASP A 53 1.49 3.72 2.65
C ASP A 53 0.30 3.37 1.75
N GLU A 54 0.36 3.81 0.49
CA GLU A 54 -0.67 3.57 -0.54
C GLU A 54 -2.07 4.10 -0.15
N ILE A 55 -2.13 5.24 0.55
CA ILE A 55 -3.39 5.77 1.10
C ILE A 55 -4.44 6.10 0.01
N GLN A 56 -4.04 6.26 -1.25
CA GLN A 56 -4.97 6.43 -2.38
C GLN A 56 -5.88 5.20 -2.58
N LEU A 57 -5.53 4.04 -2.02
CA LEU A 57 -6.40 2.85 -2.00
C LEU A 57 -7.68 3.04 -1.18
N CYS A 58 -7.84 4.15 -0.46
CA CYS A 58 -9.13 4.52 0.13
C CYS A 58 -10.26 4.64 -0.93
N ASN A 59 -9.91 4.87 -2.20
CA ASN A 59 -10.84 4.89 -3.32
C ASN A 59 -11.07 3.53 -3.99
N ASP A 60 -10.40 2.48 -3.53
CA ASP A 60 -10.56 1.12 -4.04
C ASP A 60 -11.92 0.54 -3.63
N TYR A 61 -12.62 -0.11 -4.58
CA TYR A 61 -13.96 -0.66 -4.34
C TYR A 61 -13.98 -1.77 -3.29
N GLU A 62 -12.98 -2.64 -3.28
CA GLU A 62 -12.95 -3.80 -2.38
C GLU A 62 -12.27 -3.47 -1.04
N ARG A 63 -11.14 -2.74 -1.08
CA ARG A 63 -10.27 -2.51 0.08
C ARG A 63 -10.36 -1.10 0.65
N GLY A 64 -11.09 -0.20 -0.04
CA GLY A 64 -11.13 1.21 0.31
C GLY A 64 -11.59 1.48 1.75
N HIS A 65 -12.52 0.68 2.26
CA HIS A 65 -13.02 0.82 3.64
C HIS A 65 -11.90 0.60 4.69
N ILE A 66 -10.96 -0.33 4.45
CA ILE A 66 -9.84 -0.61 5.36
C ILE A 66 -8.88 0.59 5.41
N PHE A 67 -8.52 1.13 4.23
CA PHE A 67 -7.64 2.30 4.14
C PHE A 67 -8.32 3.56 4.69
N THR A 68 -9.61 3.73 4.46
CA THR A 68 -10.40 4.85 4.99
C THR A 68 -10.43 4.81 6.52
N GLU A 69 -10.62 3.64 7.12
CA GLU A 69 -10.57 3.47 8.58
C GLU A 69 -9.20 3.92 9.13
N LYS A 70 -8.10 3.46 8.52
CA LYS A 70 -6.76 3.85 8.96
C LYS A 70 -6.50 5.34 8.73
N LEU A 71 -6.95 5.90 7.60
CA LEU A 71 -6.84 7.34 7.34
C LEU A 71 -7.57 8.18 8.39
N LEU A 72 -8.74 7.75 8.85
CA LEU A 72 -9.54 8.50 9.81
C LEU A 72 -9.08 8.33 11.26
N TYR A 73 -8.66 7.12 11.65
CA TYR A 73 -8.48 6.77 13.06
C TYR A 73 -7.06 6.40 13.47
N ALA A 74 -6.18 5.96 12.54
CA ALA A 74 -4.83 5.59 12.91
C ALA A 74 -3.98 6.84 13.17
N ARG A 75 -3.50 6.99 14.41
CA ARG A 75 -2.67 8.13 14.84
C ARG A 75 -1.49 7.65 15.68
N GLY A 76 -0.34 8.27 15.44
CA GLY A 76 0.78 8.22 16.38
C GLY A 76 0.66 9.35 17.41
N ASN A 77 1.16 9.12 18.60
CA ASN A 77 1.14 10.13 19.66
C ASN A 77 1.97 11.38 19.31
N ILE A 78 3.05 11.19 18.56
CA ILE A 78 3.95 12.26 18.14
C ILE A 78 3.74 12.63 16.68
N GLU A 79 3.72 11.63 15.78
CA GLU A 79 3.64 11.89 14.35
C GLU A 79 2.83 10.81 13.62
N SER A 80 2.04 11.25 12.65
CA SER A 80 1.31 10.38 11.73
C SER A 80 1.66 10.75 10.29
N LEU A 81 2.19 9.80 9.52
CA LEU A 81 2.60 9.98 8.13
C LEU A 81 1.70 9.15 7.21
N PHE A 82 1.11 9.79 6.24
CA PHE A 82 0.34 9.13 5.19
C PHE A 82 1.03 9.35 3.85
N LEU A 83 1.35 8.24 3.16
CA LEU A 83 2.00 8.26 1.86
C LEU A 83 1.02 7.80 0.79
N GLY A 84 1.07 8.43 -0.36
CA GLY A 84 0.19 8.08 -1.47
C GLY A 84 0.42 8.94 -2.70
N SER A 85 -0.36 8.69 -3.74
CA SER A 85 -0.35 9.51 -4.95
C SER A 85 -1.09 10.84 -4.72
N ASP A 86 -0.84 11.81 -5.58
CA ASP A 86 -1.48 13.13 -5.57
C ASP A 86 -2.99 13.09 -5.83
N THR A 87 -3.52 11.98 -6.32
CA THR A 87 -4.96 11.78 -6.55
C THR A 87 -5.79 11.90 -5.29
N VAL A 88 -5.22 11.62 -4.11
CA VAL A 88 -5.91 11.71 -2.83
C VAL A 88 -5.82 13.08 -2.16
N GLU A 89 -4.98 13.98 -2.68
CA GLU A 89 -4.72 15.31 -2.10
C GLU A 89 -6.02 16.13 -1.85
N PRO A 90 -6.99 16.21 -2.77
CA PRO A 90 -8.22 16.96 -2.53
C PRO A 90 -9.03 16.44 -1.32
N ILE A 91 -9.03 15.13 -1.14
CA ILE A 91 -9.73 14.49 -0.02
C ILE A 91 -9.00 14.81 1.29
N ILE A 92 -7.65 14.68 1.28
CA ILE A 92 -6.83 14.99 2.46
C ILE A 92 -6.98 16.44 2.89
N LYS A 93 -6.96 17.40 1.97
CA LYS A 93 -7.18 18.82 2.28
C LYS A 93 -8.55 19.09 2.90
N LYS A 94 -9.57 18.39 2.44
CA LYS A 94 -10.93 18.54 2.95
C LYS A 94 -11.10 17.94 4.35
N LEU A 95 -10.52 16.74 4.58
CA LEU A 95 -10.65 16.04 5.86
C LEU A 95 -9.69 16.59 6.93
N PHE A 96 -8.50 17.02 6.51
CA PHE A 96 -7.43 17.45 7.40
C PHE A 96 -6.82 18.77 6.93
N PRO A 97 -7.55 19.89 7.03
CA PRO A 97 -7.13 21.20 6.50
C PRO A 97 -5.80 21.71 7.09
N HIS A 98 -5.46 21.27 8.30
CA HIS A 98 -4.21 21.66 8.99
C HIS A 98 -3.03 20.70 8.72
N SER A 99 -3.22 19.67 7.90
CA SER A 99 -2.15 18.73 7.59
C SER A 99 -1.08 19.35 6.70
N LYS A 100 0.17 19.01 6.94
CA LYS A 100 1.30 19.40 6.09
C LYS A 100 1.42 18.43 4.91
N ILE A 101 1.21 18.91 3.70
CA ILE A 101 1.38 18.14 2.47
C ILE A 101 2.75 18.40 1.87
N ILE A 102 3.54 17.34 1.68
CA ILE A 102 4.87 17.39 1.09
C ILE A 102 4.87 16.63 -0.24
N LYS A 103 5.03 17.33 -1.34
CA LYS A 103 5.14 16.74 -2.67
C LYS A 103 6.58 16.37 -2.98
N LYS A 104 6.80 15.14 -3.43
CA LYS A 104 8.10 14.67 -3.90
C LYS A 104 7.99 14.20 -5.34
N LYS A 105 8.95 14.60 -6.17
CA LYS A 105 9.06 14.06 -7.54
C LYS A 105 9.32 12.55 -7.48
N ARG A 106 8.71 11.83 -8.39
CA ARG A 106 8.96 10.40 -8.58
C ARG A 106 10.43 10.16 -8.90
N ARG A 107 11.06 9.19 -8.27
CA ARG A 107 12.49 8.88 -8.47
C ARG A 107 12.78 8.17 -9.81
N SER A 108 11.79 7.46 -10.36
CA SER A 108 11.89 6.80 -11.66
C SER A 108 10.83 7.34 -12.60
N GLU A 109 11.21 7.63 -13.83
CA GLU A 109 10.24 7.95 -14.89
C GLU A 109 9.45 6.72 -15.28
N LEU A 110 8.16 6.91 -15.59
CA LEU A 110 7.37 5.87 -16.23
C LEU A 110 7.75 5.84 -17.71
N SER A 111 8.57 4.87 -18.13
CA SER A 111 8.81 4.63 -19.54
C SER A 111 7.68 3.79 -20.12
N TYR A 112 7.09 4.24 -21.21
CA TYR A 112 6.09 3.48 -21.97
C TYR A 112 6.80 2.42 -22.82
N ILE A 113 6.72 1.16 -22.44
CA ILE A 113 7.35 0.03 -23.14
C ILE A 113 6.36 -0.64 -24.13
N GLY A 114 5.47 0.09 -24.74
CA GLY A 114 4.53 -0.39 -25.75
C GLY A 114 3.33 -1.19 -25.22
N LYS A 115 2.31 -1.38 -26.07
CA LYS A 115 1.01 -1.98 -25.70
C LYS A 115 1.08 -3.42 -25.17
N LYS A 116 2.12 -4.20 -25.50
CA LYS A 116 2.19 -5.63 -25.12
C LYS A 116 2.72 -5.89 -23.72
N SER A 117 3.40 -4.94 -23.10
CA SER A 117 3.98 -5.10 -21.76
C SER A 117 3.17 -4.47 -20.63
N PHE A 118 2.07 -3.79 -20.96
CA PHE A 118 1.27 -3.07 -19.96
C PHE A 118 0.60 -3.99 -18.94
N PHE A 119 0.24 -5.23 -19.34
CA PHE A 119 -0.41 -6.19 -18.43
C PHE A 119 0.57 -7.01 -17.57
N SER A 120 1.85 -7.05 -17.92
CA SER A 120 2.83 -7.84 -17.14
C SER A 120 3.42 -7.07 -15.95
N VAL A 121 3.27 -5.75 -15.91
CA VAL A 121 3.86 -4.89 -14.86
C VAL A 121 2.89 -4.54 -13.74
N LEU A 122 1.57 -4.72 -13.94
CA LEU A 122 0.52 -4.29 -12.99
C LEU A 122 -0.16 -5.44 -12.24
N GLY A 123 0.29 -6.69 -12.39
CA GLY A 123 -0.29 -7.80 -11.64
C GLY A 123 0.58 -8.21 -10.44
N PRO A 124 0.12 -8.14 -9.19
CA PRO A 124 0.61 -9.06 -8.22
C PRO A 124 0.25 -10.46 -8.70
N SER A 125 1.21 -11.36 -8.76
CA SER A 125 1.03 -12.76 -9.11
C SER A 125 -0.05 -13.39 -8.22
N ARG A 126 -1.29 -13.36 -8.66
CA ARG A 126 -2.37 -14.19 -8.08
C ARG A 126 -2.25 -15.56 -8.72
N ARG A 127 -1.72 -16.51 -8.00
CA ARG A 127 -1.93 -17.93 -8.29
C ARG A 127 -3.42 -18.19 -8.22
N GLY A 128 -4.03 -18.56 -9.36
CA GLY A 128 -5.38 -19.11 -9.41
C GLY A 128 -6.48 -18.22 -9.98
N GLY A 129 -6.28 -17.60 -11.16
CA GLY A 129 -7.35 -16.98 -11.93
C GLY A 129 -7.37 -17.54 -13.35
N ARG A 130 -8.52 -18.05 -13.80
CA ARG A 130 -8.71 -18.58 -15.16
C ARG A 130 -8.32 -17.54 -16.21
N MET A 131 -7.46 -17.94 -17.14
CA MET A 131 -7.20 -17.17 -18.36
C MET A 131 -8.51 -17.03 -19.16
N TYR A 132 -8.97 -15.81 -19.33
CA TYR A 132 -9.91 -15.50 -20.40
C TYR A 132 -9.10 -15.25 -21.67
N SER A 133 -9.21 -16.16 -22.64
CA SER A 133 -8.70 -15.97 -23.98
C SER A 133 -9.52 -14.87 -24.67
N PRO A 134 -8.90 -13.89 -25.32
CA PRO A 134 -9.65 -12.94 -26.13
C PRO A 134 -10.21 -13.66 -27.36
N MET A 135 -11.53 -13.58 -27.56
CA MET A 135 -12.20 -14.01 -28.79
C MET A 135 -11.58 -13.23 -29.96
N SER A 136 -11.05 -13.97 -30.93
CA SER A 136 -10.64 -13.43 -32.21
C SER A 136 -11.85 -12.96 -32.98
N SER A 137 -11.99 -11.67 -33.22
CA SER A 137 -12.88 -11.11 -34.20
C SER A 137 -12.36 -11.46 -35.60
N ARG A 138 -13.07 -12.29 -36.32
CA ARG A 138 -12.87 -12.54 -37.77
C ARG A 138 -13.20 -11.28 -38.55
N PRO A 139 -12.45 -10.94 -39.60
CA PRO A 139 -12.84 -9.89 -40.52
C PRO A 139 -13.98 -10.42 -41.39
N THR A 140 -15.08 -9.67 -41.51
CA THR A 140 -16.10 -9.87 -42.49
C THR A 140 -15.58 -9.34 -43.85
N GLU A 141 -15.34 -10.24 -44.78
CA GLU A 141 -15.23 -9.90 -46.21
C GLU A 141 -16.60 -9.43 -46.71
N SER A 142 -16.65 -8.24 -47.25
CA SER A 142 -17.76 -7.74 -48.05
C SER A 142 -17.44 -7.93 -49.53
N LYS A 143 -18.37 -8.62 -50.20
CA LYS A 143 -18.47 -8.53 -51.65
C LYS A 143 -19.00 -7.18 -52.07
#